data_d95e204d0e061b1fd0c60c928a0f3553
#
_entry.id   d95e204d0e061b1fd0c60c928a0f3553
#
_cell.length_a   1.000
_cell.length_b   1.000
_cell.length_c   1.000
_cell.angle_alpha   90.00
_cell.angle_beta   90.00
_cell.angle_gamma   90.00
#
_symmetry.space_group_name_H-M   'P 1'
#
loop_
_entity.id
_entity.type
_entity.pdbx_description
1 polymer ?
#
loop_
_entity_poly.entity_id
_entity_poly.type
_entity_poly.pdbx_seq_one_letter_code
_entity_poly.pdbx_strand_id
1 'polypeptide(L)'
;MADTDREYRKAFYHALNAHQGASLLSEEEEFERYYVPIYDHPDGPAGPDLVKEMATAIDFTTGGSVQLLAGYRGAGKTTELLRLCRVLDRDAYVPVYWDIEDYFNTELPLKEWAFLVGLAAGFVDNCEGAGIPKEKLIDRIRRFFNRIEVDSSAVLDASAGPASFNIKAALQDDDSFRNQVEKALSSNRRRFKEEIHAFFDAMVDAMPEGNTPVFIVDSIDHYRGRTGTFDEVRESVESLFSVYSSELALPRMHVIYTVPVYAKPIGWGGQTWPVLNVKVRERDGSDCREGIDLLRQVLARRAPDGDPERLLGDQVDRVIRASGGLFRDLFRLVSALLLKDGGLPVSVTEIDGVERQQRSYIATGLSEEQWEILTTVKKTQQFRVPREHLAEAWTLQALGYVMCYRNGEVDWFGVHPLLDPLVTKSD
;
A
#
# COMPACT_ATOMS: atom_id res chain seq x y z
N MET A 1 -13.93 9.08 35.24
CA MET A 1 -12.63 8.75 34.64
C MET A 1 -11.61 9.72 35.19
N ALA A 2 -10.50 9.26 35.76
CA ALA A 2 -9.46 10.17 36.23
C ALA A 2 -8.89 10.96 35.05
N ASP A 3 -8.52 12.22 35.24
CA ASP A 3 -7.99 13.09 34.18
C ASP A 3 -6.79 12.46 33.49
N THR A 4 -5.94 11.79 34.24
CA THR A 4 -4.77 11.01 33.79
C THR A 4 -5.12 9.86 32.83
N ASP A 5 -6.25 9.16 33.03
CA ASP A 5 -6.67 8.07 32.13
C ASP A 5 -7.19 8.61 30.80
N ARG A 6 -7.83 9.78 30.83
CA ARG A 6 -8.30 10.46 29.63
C ARG A 6 -7.12 10.96 28.78
N GLU A 7 -6.12 11.55 29.41
CA GLU A 7 -4.89 11.99 28.72
C GLU A 7 -4.14 10.81 28.11
N TYR A 8 -3.97 9.70 28.85
CA TYR A 8 -3.38 8.47 28.33
C TYR A 8 -4.10 7.96 27.09
N ARG A 9 -5.45 7.82 27.16
CA ARG A 9 -6.27 7.36 26.05
C ARG A 9 -6.11 8.27 24.82
N LYS A 10 -6.14 9.58 25.03
CA LYS A 10 -6.00 10.59 23.97
C LYS A 10 -4.62 10.48 23.30
N ALA A 11 -3.56 10.40 24.07
CA ALA A 11 -2.20 10.29 23.55
C ALA A 11 -2.01 8.99 22.77
N PHE A 12 -2.49 7.85 23.28
CA PHE A 12 -2.41 6.57 22.60
C PHE A 12 -3.26 6.57 21.31
N TYR A 13 -4.48 7.11 21.38
CA TYR A 13 -5.34 7.24 20.20
C TYR A 13 -4.66 8.07 19.10
N HIS A 14 -4.03 9.18 19.45
CA HIS A 14 -3.28 9.99 18.50
C HIS A 14 -2.11 9.21 17.90
N ALA A 15 -1.32 8.49 18.70
CA ALA A 15 -0.21 7.70 18.23
C ALA A 15 -0.62 6.55 17.29
N LEU A 16 -1.83 6.00 17.43
CA LEU A 16 -2.37 4.99 16.52
C LEU A 16 -2.93 5.56 15.21
N ASN A 17 -3.48 6.78 15.26
CA ASN A 17 -4.24 7.35 14.15
C ASN A 17 -3.51 8.48 13.43
N ALA A 18 -2.50 9.11 14.04
CA ALA A 18 -1.69 10.16 13.43
C ALA A 18 -0.92 9.66 12.17
N HIS A 19 -0.71 8.37 12.07
CA HIS A 19 0.12 7.71 11.06
C HIS A 19 -0.69 6.94 10.00
N GLN A 20 -1.94 7.32 9.77
CA GLN A 20 -2.75 6.74 8.70
C GLN A 20 -2.38 7.29 7.30
N GLY A 21 -1.27 8.01 7.17
CA GLY A 21 -0.73 8.52 5.91
C GLY A 21 0.81 8.50 5.92
N ALA A 22 1.40 8.44 4.73
CA ALA A 22 2.84 8.38 4.52
C ALA A 22 3.63 9.56 5.13
N SER A 23 2.96 10.69 5.40
CA SER A 23 3.62 11.95 5.77
C SER A 23 4.38 11.92 7.09
N LEU A 24 3.94 11.12 8.06
CA LEU A 24 4.49 11.14 9.41
C LEU A 24 5.71 10.24 9.61
N LEU A 25 5.77 9.13 8.87
CA LEU A 25 6.96 8.28 8.88
C LEU A 25 8.07 8.80 7.95
N SER A 26 7.86 9.94 7.27
CA SER A 26 8.90 10.62 6.51
C SER A 26 9.94 11.31 7.41
N GLU A 27 9.56 11.70 8.63
CA GLU A 27 10.48 12.28 9.61
C GLU A 27 11.27 11.18 10.34
N GLU A 28 12.58 11.36 10.46
CA GLU A 28 13.50 10.38 11.04
C GLU A 28 13.14 10.03 12.50
N GLU A 29 12.86 11.05 13.33
CA GLU A 29 12.52 10.89 14.74
C GLU A 29 11.24 10.08 14.94
N GLU A 30 10.24 10.27 14.08
CA GLU A 30 8.98 9.53 14.17
C GLU A 30 9.12 8.10 13.66
N PHE A 31 9.89 7.90 12.59
CA PHE A 31 10.21 6.57 12.12
C PHE A 31 10.91 5.75 13.20
N GLU A 32 12.00 6.26 13.80
CA GLU A 32 12.72 5.58 14.87
C GLU A 32 11.84 5.30 16.09
N ARG A 33 10.92 6.21 16.40
CA ARG A 33 10.03 6.07 17.55
C ARG A 33 9.01 4.93 17.34
N TYR A 34 8.43 4.78 16.16
CA TYR A 34 7.28 3.90 15.93
C TYR A 34 7.58 2.65 15.12
N TYR A 35 8.70 2.63 14.39
CA TYR A 35 9.08 1.48 13.59
C TYR A 35 9.51 0.30 14.48
N VAL A 36 8.99 -0.88 14.18
CA VAL A 36 9.41 -2.16 14.72
C VAL A 36 9.87 -3.02 13.57
N PRO A 37 11.10 -3.52 13.54
CA PRO A 37 11.57 -4.42 12.50
C PRO A 37 10.84 -5.75 12.63
N ILE A 38 9.97 -6.05 11.68
CA ILE A 38 9.15 -7.27 11.66
C ILE A 38 9.77 -8.37 10.80
N TYR A 39 10.82 -8.03 10.04
CA TYR A 39 11.50 -8.91 9.10
C TYR A 39 12.93 -9.21 9.60
N ASP A 40 13.06 -9.81 10.79
CA ASP A 40 14.38 -10.07 11.38
C ASP A 40 14.96 -11.43 10.99
N HIS A 41 14.13 -12.37 10.58
CA HIS A 41 14.54 -13.74 10.33
C HIS A 41 13.79 -14.34 9.13
N PRO A 42 14.46 -15.10 8.23
CA PRO A 42 13.82 -15.71 7.05
C PRO A 42 12.61 -16.59 7.37
N ASP A 43 12.65 -17.29 8.49
CA ASP A 43 11.55 -18.14 8.98
C ASP A 43 10.62 -17.41 9.96
N GLY A 44 10.81 -16.09 10.14
CA GLY A 44 10.02 -15.28 11.06
C GLY A 44 8.55 -15.13 10.65
N PRO A 45 7.72 -14.56 11.54
CA PRO A 45 6.27 -14.53 11.39
C PRO A 45 5.78 -13.61 10.26
N ALA A 46 6.66 -12.77 9.69
CA ALA A 46 6.36 -11.90 8.54
C ALA A 46 7.16 -12.27 7.28
N GLY A 47 8.02 -13.29 7.35
CA GLY A 47 8.91 -13.69 6.26
C GLY A 47 10.27 -12.95 6.27
N PRO A 48 11.07 -13.13 5.21
CA PRO A 48 12.42 -12.54 5.11
C PRO A 48 12.40 -11.02 5.05
N ASP A 49 13.57 -10.39 5.29
CA ASP A 49 13.72 -8.94 5.20
C ASP A 49 13.54 -8.45 3.75
N LEU A 50 12.31 -8.12 3.44
CA LEU A 50 11.83 -7.67 2.15
C LEU A 50 12.61 -6.45 1.63
N VAL A 51 12.88 -5.48 2.49
CA VAL A 51 13.58 -4.25 2.10
C VAL A 51 15.04 -4.53 1.75
N LYS A 52 15.67 -5.42 2.48
CA LYS A 52 17.04 -5.87 2.17
C LYS A 52 17.08 -6.62 0.85
N GLU A 53 16.10 -7.49 0.58
CA GLU A 53 16.00 -8.21 -0.69
C GLU A 53 15.74 -7.24 -1.86
N MET A 54 14.83 -6.27 -1.69
CA MET A 54 14.54 -5.24 -2.70
C MET A 54 15.77 -4.38 -2.99
N ALA A 55 16.48 -3.91 -1.96
CA ALA A 55 17.70 -3.12 -2.11
C ALA A 55 18.80 -3.93 -2.81
N THR A 56 18.97 -5.20 -2.46
CA THR A 56 19.90 -6.11 -3.14
C THR A 56 19.54 -6.31 -4.62
N ALA A 57 18.25 -6.46 -4.92
CA ALA A 57 17.80 -6.61 -6.31
C ALA A 57 18.04 -5.32 -7.13
N ILE A 58 17.91 -4.15 -6.52
CA ILE A 58 18.27 -2.86 -7.12
C ILE A 58 19.77 -2.82 -7.43
N ASP A 59 20.60 -3.13 -6.45
CA ASP A 59 22.06 -3.07 -6.55
C ASP A 59 22.62 -4.07 -7.59
N PHE A 60 22.02 -5.26 -7.72
CA PHE A 60 22.46 -6.29 -8.67
C PHE A 60 21.96 -6.05 -10.09
N THR A 61 21.05 -5.11 -10.31
CA THR A 61 20.47 -4.87 -11.63
C THR A 61 21.05 -3.62 -12.28
N THR A 62 21.77 -3.80 -13.39
CA THR A 62 22.31 -2.68 -14.19
C THR A 62 21.23 -2.11 -15.12
N GLY A 63 21.17 -0.79 -15.23
CA GLY A 63 20.31 -0.10 -16.21
C GLY A 63 18.84 0.08 -15.81
N GLY A 64 18.46 -0.37 -14.62
CA GLY A 64 17.11 -0.21 -14.08
C GLY A 64 16.33 -1.52 -13.98
N SER A 65 15.32 -1.51 -13.11
CA SER A 65 14.42 -2.66 -12.88
C SER A 65 13.00 -2.19 -12.62
N VAL A 66 12.04 -3.10 -12.77
CA VAL A 66 10.66 -2.87 -12.36
C VAL A 66 10.28 -3.93 -11.35
N GLN A 67 9.80 -3.48 -10.20
CA GLN A 67 9.42 -4.34 -9.09
C GLN A 67 7.99 -4.04 -8.64
N LEU A 68 7.27 -5.07 -8.23
CA LEU A 68 5.93 -4.93 -7.64
C LEU A 68 5.99 -5.26 -6.16
N LEU A 69 5.37 -4.41 -5.35
CA LEU A 69 5.16 -4.65 -3.92
C LEU A 69 3.68 -4.97 -3.71
N ALA A 70 3.35 -6.25 -3.60
CA ALA A 70 1.98 -6.74 -3.46
C ALA A 70 1.62 -6.96 -1.99
N GLY A 71 0.45 -6.52 -1.55
CA GLY A 71 0.06 -6.78 -0.16
C GLY A 71 -1.30 -6.22 0.23
N TYR A 72 -1.76 -6.64 1.40
CA TYR A 72 -3.02 -6.14 1.96
C TYR A 72 -2.95 -4.64 2.29
N ARG A 73 -4.05 -3.94 2.12
CA ARG A 73 -4.14 -2.56 2.61
C ARG A 73 -4.00 -2.54 4.14
N GLY A 74 -3.03 -1.76 4.63
CA GLY A 74 -2.70 -1.70 6.06
C GLY A 74 -1.79 -2.81 6.56
N ALA A 75 -1.08 -3.52 5.67
CA ALA A 75 -0.02 -4.47 6.02
C ALA A 75 1.36 -3.82 6.24
N GLY A 76 1.48 -2.50 6.07
CA GLY A 76 2.72 -1.76 6.30
C GLY A 76 3.58 -1.50 5.06
N LYS A 77 3.06 -1.68 3.82
CA LYS A 77 3.82 -1.44 2.59
C LYS A 77 4.51 -0.08 2.54
N THR A 78 3.76 0.99 2.78
CA THR A 78 4.30 2.36 2.82
C THR A 78 5.44 2.50 3.83
N THR A 79 5.32 1.90 5.01
CA THR A 79 6.37 1.89 6.05
C THR A 79 7.65 1.24 5.53
N GLU A 80 7.53 0.09 4.87
CA GLU A 80 8.69 -0.62 4.31
C GLU A 80 9.28 0.11 3.10
N LEU A 81 8.48 0.79 2.28
CA LEU A 81 8.98 1.64 1.19
C LEU A 81 9.75 2.86 1.72
N LEU A 82 9.29 3.48 2.80
CA LEU A 82 10.01 4.57 3.47
C LEU A 82 11.31 4.05 4.13
N ARG A 83 11.29 2.83 4.67
CA ARG A 83 12.53 2.17 5.12
C ARG A 83 13.48 1.92 3.96
N LEU A 84 12.99 1.46 2.80
CA LEU A 84 13.82 1.29 1.60
C LEU A 84 14.49 2.61 1.21
N CYS A 85 13.76 3.72 1.21
CA CYS A 85 14.33 5.05 0.96
C CYS A 85 15.48 5.41 1.90
N ARG A 86 15.52 4.86 3.11
CA ARG A 86 16.57 5.13 4.10
C ARG A 86 17.80 4.23 3.94
N VAL A 87 17.60 2.98 3.54
CA VAL A 87 18.69 2.00 3.45
C VAL A 87 19.42 2.04 2.10
N LEU A 88 18.84 2.66 1.08
CA LEU A 88 19.51 2.85 -0.21
C LEU A 88 20.74 3.75 -0.05
N ASP A 89 21.86 3.32 -0.68
CA ASP A 89 23.08 4.12 -0.74
C ASP A 89 22.82 5.44 -1.47
N ARG A 90 22.95 6.55 -0.76
CA ARG A 90 22.66 7.89 -1.29
C ARG A 90 23.70 8.39 -2.27
N ASP A 91 24.88 7.81 -2.29
CA ASP A 91 25.93 8.13 -3.27
C ASP A 91 25.66 7.45 -4.63
N ALA A 92 24.87 6.36 -4.63
CA ALA A 92 24.53 5.61 -5.83
C ALA A 92 23.07 5.82 -6.29
N TYR A 93 22.14 6.06 -5.35
CA TYR A 93 20.71 6.07 -5.62
C TYR A 93 20.01 7.32 -5.11
N VAL A 94 19.05 7.81 -5.90
CA VAL A 94 18.15 8.91 -5.51
C VAL A 94 16.72 8.37 -5.45
N PRO A 95 16.17 8.07 -4.25
CA PRO A 95 14.78 7.68 -4.13
C PRO A 95 13.87 8.87 -4.38
N VAL A 96 12.87 8.66 -5.24
CA VAL A 96 11.79 9.58 -5.56
C VAL A 96 10.49 8.89 -5.15
N TYR A 97 9.88 9.31 -4.06
CA TYR A 97 8.65 8.74 -3.53
C TYR A 97 7.44 9.56 -3.96
N TRP A 98 6.44 8.89 -4.53
CA TRP A 98 5.19 9.50 -4.96
C TRP A 98 3.99 8.67 -4.51
N ASP A 99 3.06 9.30 -3.81
CA ASP A 99 1.76 8.74 -3.48
C ASP A 99 0.74 9.14 -4.55
N ILE A 100 0.17 8.14 -5.24
CA ILE A 100 -0.75 8.42 -6.34
C ILE A 100 -2.11 8.97 -5.87
N GLU A 101 -2.48 8.80 -4.59
CA GLU A 101 -3.71 9.39 -4.03
C GLU A 101 -3.67 10.92 -4.09
N ASP A 102 -2.49 11.52 -4.19
CA ASP A 102 -2.35 12.94 -4.42
C ASP A 102 -2.93 13.38 -5.77
N TYR A 103 -2.95 12.50 -6.77
CA TYR A 103 -3.35 12.81 -8.14
C TYR A 103 -4.68 12.19 -8.53
N PHE A 104 -5.01 11.02 -8.01
CA PHE A 104 -6.10 10.19 -8.49
C PHE A 104 -7.09 9.82 -7.38
N ASN A 105 -8.35 9.73 -7.79
CA ASN A 105 -9.39 9.16 -6.93
C ASN A 105 -9.41 7.63 -7.08
N THR A 106 -9.01 6.93 -6.03
CA THR A 106 -8.92 5.46 -6.00
C THR A 106 -10.27 4.73 -6.02
N GLU A 107 -11.38 5.46 -6.04
CA GLU A 107 -12.73 4.89 -6.20
C GLU A 107 -13.20 4.83 -7.66
N LEU A 108 -12.43 5.41 -8.58
CA LEU A 108 -12.72 5.45 -10.02
C LEU A 108 -11.71 4.60 -10.81
N PRO A 109 -12.10 4.04 -11.97
CA PRO A 109 -11.17 3.29 -12.82
C PRO A 109 -9.95 4.13 -13.22
N LEU A 110 -8.77 3.57 -13.08
CA LEU A 110 -7.52 4.22 -13.43
C LEU A 110 -7.29 4.14 -14.94
N LYS A 111 -7.37 5.28 -15.61
CA LYS A 111 -7.13 5.36 -17.05
C LYS A 111 -5.63 5.32 -17.34
N GLU A 112 -5.20 4.48 -18.28
CA GLU A 112 -3.81 4.33 -18.68
C GLU A 112 -3.13 5.66 -19.02
N TRP A 113 -3.76 6.47 -19.87
CA TRP A 113 -3.21 7.76 -20.29
C TRP A 113 -3.01 8.72 -19.11
N ALA A 114 -3.96 8.72 -18.17
CA ALA A 114 -3.86 9.54 -16.97
C ALA A 114 -2.71 9.07 -16.08
N PHE A 115 -2.58 7.75 -15.90
CA PHE A 115 -1.49 7.18 -15.12
C PHE A 115 -0.11 7.50 -15.69
N LEU A 116 0.08 7.35 -17.02
CA LEU A 116 1.36 7.68 -17.67
C LEU A 116 1.73 9.15 -17.56
N VAL A 117 0.77 10.07 -17.70
CA VAL A 117 1.00 11.51 -17.45
C VAL A 117 1.25 11.76 -15.97
N GLY A 118 0.50 11.09 -15.10
CA GLY A 118 0.69 11.16 -13.65
C GLY A 118 2.08 10.71 -13.22
N LEU A 119 2.63 9.62 -13.81
CA LEU A 119 4.02 9.20 -13.56
C LEU A 119 5.02 10.32 -13.86
N ALA A 120 4.88 11.00 -15.02
CA ALA A 120 5.76 12.08 -15.40
C ALA A 120 5.63 13.29 -14.45
N ALA A 121 4.41 13.67 -14.09
CA ALA A 121 4.15 14.78 -13.19
C ALA A 121 4.58 14.45 -11.74
N GLY A 122 4.21 13.28 -11.24
CA GLY A 122 4.57 12.82 -9.89
C GLY A 122 6.09 12.70 -9.70
N PHE A 123 6.82 12.26 -10.75
CA PHE A 123 8.27 12.25 -10.71
C PHE A 123 8.84 13.67 -10.60
N VAL A 124 8.36 14.61 -11.42
CA VAL A 124 8.78 16.02 -11.37
C VAL A 124 8.54 16.64 -10.00
N ASP A 125 7.38 16.37 -9.39
CA ASP A 125 7.01 16.95 -8.10
C ASP A 125 7.87 16.47 -6.94
N ASN A 126 8.29 15.22 -7.00
CA ASN A 126 8.96 14.55 -5.89
C ASN A 126 10.47 14.40 -6.09
N CYS A 127 11.04 14.91 -7.21
CA CYS A 127 12.49 14.86 -7.44
C CYS A 127 13.23 16.12 -6.98
N GLU A 128 12.62 17.01 -6.19
CA GLU A 128 13.29 18.21 -5.66
C GLU A 128 14.58 17.89 -4.87
N GLY A 129 14.59 16.76 -4.15
CA GLY A 129 15.77 16.25 -3.45
C GLY A 129 16.89 15.73 -4.36
N ALA A 130 16.64 15.61 -5.67
CA ALA A 130 17.60 15.10 -6.65
C ALA A 130 18.58 16.15 -7.19
N GLY A 131 18.51 17.39 -6.69
CA GLY A 131 19.43 18.48 -7.10
C GLY A 131 19.16 19.06 -8.50
N ILE A 132 18.00 18.76 -9.11
CA ILE A 132 17.60 19.28 -10.42
C ILE A 132 16.87 20.60 -10.25
N PRO A 133 17.29 21.69 -10.93
CA PRO A 133 16.58 22.97 -10.87
C PRO A 133 15.13 22.88 -11.39
N LYS A 134 14.17 23.47 -10.68
CA LYS A 134 12.72 23.44 -11.03
C LYS A 134 12.42 23.92 -12.46
N GLU A 135 13.10 24.96 -12.92
CA GLU A 135 12.90 25.49 -14.26
C GLU A 135 13.24 24.43 -15.34
N LYS A 136 14.27 23.64 -15.10
CA LYS A 136 14.65 22.54 -16.01
C LYS A 136 13.61 21.43 -16.01
N LEU A 137 12.97 21.15 -14.88
CA LEU A 137 11.90 20.16 -14.75
C LEU A 137 10.66 20.59 -15.53
N ILE A 138 10.24 21.85 -15.35
CA ILE A 138 9.08 22.43 -16.05
C ILE A 138 9.32 22.46 -17.56
N ASP A 139 10.51 22.81 -18.03
CA ASP A 139 10.84 22.82 -19.44
C ASP A 139 10.82 21.42 -20.07
N ARG A 140 11.18 20.37 -19.32
CA ARG A 140 11.10 18.98 -19.80
C ARG A 140 9.67 18.50 -19.92
N ILE A 141 8.85 18.73 -18.92
CA ILE A 141 7.44 18.32 -18.97
C ILE A 141 6.67 19.10 -20.05
N ARG A 142 6.99 20.39 -20.25
CA ARG A 142 6.45 21.19 -21.37
C ARG A 142 6.85 20.61 -22.72
N ARG A 143 8.11 20.20 -22.91
CA ARG A 143 8.56 19.54 -24.15
C ARG A 143 7.86 18.21 -24.37
N PHE A 144 7.64 17.43 -23.32
CA PHE A 144 6.88 16.20 -23.39
C PHE A 144 5.47 16.46 -23.93
N PHE A 145 4.69 17.37 -23.32
CA PHE A 145 3.34 17.69 -23.79
C PHE A 145 3.32 18.20 -25.24
N ASN A 146 4.25 19.07 -25.62
CA ASN A 146 4.35 19.57 -26.99
C ASN A 146 4.62 18.44 -28.00
N ARG A 147 5.44 17.44 -27.64
CA ARG A 147 5.74 16.30 -28.51
C ARG A 147 4.58 15.34 -28.71
N ILE A 148 3.73 15.20 -27.71
CA ILE A 148 2.47 14.44 -27.82
C ILE A 148 1.31 15.29 -28.33
N GLU A 149 1.54 16.54 -28.75
CA GLU A 149 0.54 17.46 -29.30
C GLU A 149 -0.59 17.80 -28.32
N VAL A 150 -0.27 17.91 -27.03
CA VAL A 150 -1.18 18.37 -25.98
C VAL A 150 -0.86 19.81 -25.60
N ASP A 151 -1.86 20.68 -25.68
CA ASP A 151 -1.69 22.08 -25.22
C ASP A 151 -1.66 22.12 -23.69
N SER A 152 -0.47 22.39 -23.18
CA SER A 152 -0.21 22.50 -21.74
C SER A 152 0.02 23.95 -21.30
N SER A 153 -0.21 24.94 -22.16
CA SER A 153 0.10 26.35 -21.88
C SER A 153 -0.60 26.87 -20.62
N ALA A 154 -1.91 26.59 -20.47
CA ALA A 154 -2.68 26.97 -19.29
C ALA A 154 -2.28 26.15 -18.02
N VAL A 155 -1.87 24.91 -18.22
CA VAL A 155 -1.50 23.99 -17.14
C VAL A 155 -0.11 24.29 -16.58
N LEU A 156 0.81 24.76 -17.43
CA LEU A 156 2.21 25.02 -17.07
C LEU A 156 2.52 26.53 -16.91
N ASP A 157 1.48 27.36 -16.76
CA ASP A 157 1.67 28.79 -16.49
C ASP A 157 2.19 29.00 -15.07
N ALA A 158 3.43 29.49 -14.98
CA ALA A 158 4.10 29.75 -13.70
C ALA A 158 3.40 30.82 -12.83
N SER A 159 2.50 31.62 -13.41
CA SER A 159 1.72 32.61 -12.67
C SER A 159 0.57 32.00 -11.85
N ALA A 160 0.17 30.76 -12.16
CA ALA A 160 -0.95 30.07 -11.55
C ALA A 160 -0.55 29.12 -10.38
N GLY A 161 0.73 29.06 -10.02
CA GLY A 161 1.24 28.22 -8.94
C GLY A 161 2.26 27.15 -9.40
N PRO A 162 2.63 26.18 -8.56
CA PRO A 162 3.53 25.09 -8.96
C PRO A 162 2.96 24.30 -10.14
N ALA A 163 3.78 24.03 -11.15
CA ALA A 163 3.36 23.36 -12.39
C ALA A 163 2.67 22.00 -12.13
N SER A 164 3.09 21.32 -11.13
CA SER A 164 2.55 20.07 -10.62
C SER A 164 1.10 20.16 -10.15
N PHE A 165 0.83 21.16 -9.33
CA PHE A 165 -0.53 21.40 -8.84
C PHE A 165 -1.50 21.63 -10.00
N ASN A 166 -1.03 22.34 -11.04
CA ASN A 166 -1.84 22.61 -12.23
C ASN A 166 -2.07 21.36 -13.08
N ILE A 167 -1.06 20.46 -13.22
CA ILE A 167 -1.22 19.17 -13.93
C ILE A 167 -2.20 18.27 -13.17
N LYS A 168 -2.08 18.19 -11.84
CA LYS A 168 -3.00 17.47 -10.99
C LYS A 168 -4.44 17.97 -11.19
N ALA A 169 -4.66 19.28 -11.08
CA ALA A 169 -5.97 19.90 -11.29
C ALA A 169 -6.50 19.64 -12.70
N ALA A 170 -5.65 19.71 -13.73
CA ALA A 170 -6.06 19.43 -15.10
C ALA A 170 -6.44 17.96 -15.33
N LEU A 171 -5.72 17.01 -14.71
CA LEU A 171 -6.09 15.59 -14.75
C LEU A 171 -7.41 15.30 -14.01
N GLN A 172 -7.74 16.08 -12.98
CA GLN A 172 -8.96 15.91 -12.19
C GLN A 172 -10.17 16.62 -12.82
N ASP A 173 -10.00 17.87 -13.29
CA ASP A 173 -11.11 18.77 -13.56
C ASP A 173 -11.16 19.36 -14.98
N ASP A 174 -10.09 19.24 -15.80
CA ASP A 174 -10.06 19.79 -17.16
C ASP A 174 -10.37 18.74 -18.23
N ASP A 175 -11.64 18.69 -18.67
CA ASP A 175 -12.10 17.79 -19.74
C ASP A 175 -11.35 18.00 -21.07
N SER A 176 -10.97 19.24 -21.39
CA SER A 176 -10.25 19.53 -22.64
C SER A 176 -8.86 18.94 -22.61
N PHE A 177 -8.14 19.12 -21.51
CA PHE A 177 -6.81 18.54 -21.31
C PHE A 177 -6.86 17.02 -21.33
N ARG A 178 -7.80 16.42 -20.57
CA ARG A 178 -7.99 14.96 -20.52
C ARG A 178 -8.26 14.37 -21.90
N ASN A 179 -9.17 14.98 -22.67
CA ASN A 179 -9.50 14.52 -24.02
C ASN A 179 -8.33 14.63 -24.99
N GLN A 180 -7.49 15.68 -24.87
CA GLN A 180 -6.28 15.80 -25.68
C GLN A 180 -5.27 14.69 -25.39
N VAL A 181 -5.01 14.39 -24.10
CA VAL A 181 -4.09 13.32 -23.69
C VAL A 181 -4.60 11.95 -24.13
N GLU A 182 -5.88 11.66 -23.91
CA GLU A 182 -6.52 10.39 -24.34
C GLU A 182 -6.44 10.23 -25.87
N LYS A 183 -6.70 11.29 -26.61
CA LYS A 183 -6.57 11.31 -28.07
C LYS A 183 -5.12 11.10 -28.51
N ALA A 184 -4.14 11.72 -27.85
CA ALA A 184 -2.73 11.55 -28.16
C ALA A 184 -2.31 10.07 -28.02
N LEU A 185 -2.67 9.42 -26.92
CA LEU A 185 -2.42 7.99 -26.73
C LEU A 185 -3.12 7.11 -27.75
N SER A 186 -4.45 7.31 -27.94
CA SER A 186 -5.25 6.47 -28.83
C SER A 186 -4.87 6.62 -30.29
N SER A 187 -4.43 7.83 -30.72
CA SER A 187 -4.03 8.10 -32.10
C SER A 187 -2.69 7.48 -32.47
N ASN A 188 -1.73 7.47 -31.54
CA ASN A 188 -0.41 6.88 -31.77
C ASN A 188 0.24 6.43 -30.46
N ARG A 189 -0.20 5.28 -29.96
CA ARG A 189 0.31 4.67 -28.72
C ARG A 189 1.83 4.50 -28.72
N ARG A 190 2.40 4.07 -29.84
CA ARG A 190 3.84 3.86 -29.94
C ARG A 190 4.61 5.17 -29.73
N ARG A 191 4.19 6.24 -30.40
CA ARG A 191 4.80 7.57 -30.26
C ARG A 191 4.66 8.08 -28.83
N PHE A 192 3.46 7.93 -28.24
CA PHE A 192 3.23 8.35 -26.85
C PHE A 192 4.19 7.65 -25.87
N LYS A 193 4.38 6.33 -26.03
CA LYS A 193 5.34 5.56 -25.25
C LYS A 193 6.78 6.03 -25.48
N GLU A 194 7.19 6.23 -26.73
CA GLU A 194 8.52 6.73 -27.08
C GLU A 194 8.81 8.10 -26.42
N GLU A 195 7.82 8.99 -26.37
CA GLU A 195 7.95 10.30 -25.75
C GLU A 195 7.95 10.27 -24.21
N ILE A 196 7.18 9.36 -23.58
CA ILE A 196 7.28 9.09 -22.13
C ILE A 196 8.68 8.59 -21.78
N HIS A 197 9.20 7.64 -22.54
CA HIS A 197 10.55 7.11 -22.30
C HIS A 197 11.62 8.20 -22.53
N ALA A 198 11.51 9.01 -23.59
CA ALA A 198 12.41 10.12 -23.85
C ALA A 198 12.36 11.19 -22.74
N PHE A 199 11.18 11.41 -22.14
CA PHE A 199 11.04 12.28 -21.00
C PHE A 199 11.84 11.75 -19.79
N PHE A 200 11.64 10.48 -19.42
CA PHE A 200 12.35 9.89 -18.28
C PHE A 200 13.87 9.75 -18.53
N ASP A 201 14.30 9.43 -19.74
CA ASP A 201 15.72 9.48 -20.11
C ASP A 201 16.33 10.88 -19.89
N ALA A 202 15.62 11.93 -20.32
CA ALA A 202 16.04 13.30 -20.10
C ALA A 202 16.05 13.69 -18.61
N MET A 203 15.19 13.07 -17.79
CA MET A 203 15.19 13.27 -16.34
C MET A 203 16.43 12.63 -15.71
N VAL A 204 16.77 11.40 -16.09
CA VAL A 204 17.98 10.72 -15.63
C VAL A 204 19.24 11.48 -16.03
N ASP A 205 19.32 11.98 -17.27
CA ASP A 205 20.44 12.81 -17.74
C ASP A 205 20.61 14.14 -16.96
N ALA A 206 19.58 14.55 -16.23
CA ALA A 206 19.64 15.76 -15.41
C ALA A 206 20.09 15.52 -13.98
N MET A 207 20.13 14.27 -13.55
CA MET A 207 20.59 13.89 -12.22
C MET A 207 22.11 14.10 -12.08
N PRO A 208 22.63 14.22 -10.86
CA PRO A 208 24.07 14.21 -10.61
C PRO A 208 24.70 12.94 -11.20
N GLU A 209 25.92 13.09 -11.74
CA GLU A 209 26.66 11.98 -12.35
C GLU A 209 26.89 10.86 -11.34
N GLY A 210 26.57 9.63 -11.74
CA GLY A 210 26.69 8.43 -10.89
C GLY A 210 25.41 8.07 -10.14
N ASN A 211 24.40 8.94 -10.07
CA ASN A 211 23.17 8.67 -9.35
C ASN A 211 22.10 8.03 -10.26
N THR A 212 21.52 6.93 -9.78
CA THR A 212 20.39 6.25 -10.44
C THR A 212 19.10 6.52 -9.66
N PRO A 213 18.01 6.98 -10.31
CA PRO A 213 16.76 7.18 -9.60
C PRO A 213 16.09 5.84 -9.25
N VAL A 214 15.50 5.79 -8.05
CA VAL A 214 14.60 4.74 -7.60
C VAL A 214 13.23 5.37 -7.41
N PHE A 215 12.36 5.22 -8.40
CA PHE A 215 11.03 5.80 -8.40
C PHE A 215 10.04 4.86 -7.71
N ILE A 216 9.50 5.29 -6.61
CA ILE A 216 8.55 4.55 -5.77
C ILE A 216 7.16 5.14 -5.98
N VAL A 217 6.27 4.34 -6.54
CA VAL A 217 4.88 4.71 -6.85
C VAL A 217 3.97 3.94 -5.90
N ASP A 218 3.54 4.62 -4.85
CA ASP A 218 2.77 4.02 -3.76
C ASP A 218 1.26 4.24 -3.91
N SER A 219 0.47 3.51 -3.11
CA SER A 219 -0.99 3.61 -2.97
C SER A 219 -1.82 3.10 -4.16
N ILE A 220 -1.23 2.42 -5.17
CA ILE A 220 -2.01 1.77 -6.22
C ILE A 220 -2.89 0.64 -5.64
N ASP A 221 -2.47 0.00 -4.58
CA ASP A 221 -3.26 -1.01 -3.86
C ASP A 221 -4.50 -0.43 -3.16
N HIS A 222 -4.64 0.88 -3.09
CA HIS A 222 -5.82 1.55 -2.57
C HIS A 222 -6.99 1.61 -3.58
N TYR A 223 -6.75 1.31 -4.86
CA TYR A 223 -7.82 1.22 -5.86
C TYR A 223 -8.75 0.05 -5.58
N ARG A 224 -10.00 0.34 -5.26
CA ARG A 224 -11.00 -0.69 -4.91
C ARG A 224 -12.42 -0.39 -5.40
N GLY A 225 -12.65 0.79 -5.96
CA GLY A 225 -13.99 1.18 -6.41
C GLY A 225 -15.02 1.33 -5.27
N ARG A 226 -16.25 1.51 -5.67
CA ARG A 226 -17.46 1.53 -4.81
C ARG A 226 -18.33 0.34 -5.17
N THR A 227 -19.40 0.14 -4.40
CA THR A 227 -20.47 -0.80 -4.79
C THR A 227 -20.95 -0.47 -6.21
N GLY A 228 -20.79 -1.44 -7.13
CA GLY A 228 -21.12 -1.30 -8.55
C GLY A 228 -19.99 -0.85 -9.48
N THR A 229 -18.84 -0.40 -8.97
CA THR A 229 -17.64 -0.06 -9.79
C THR A 229 -16.42 -0.88 -9.43
N PHE A 230 -16.53 -1.81 -8.48
CA PHE A 230 -15.38 -2.59 -8.00
C PHE A 230 -14.68 -3.35 -9.13
N ASP A 231 -15.44 -4.05 -9.98
CA ASP A 231 -14.88 -4.84 -11.08
C ASP A 231 -14.19 -3.96 -12.12
N GLU A 232 -14.78 -2.82 -12.48
CA GLU A 232 -14.20 -1.88 -13.45
C GLU A 232 -12.87 -1.30 -12.92
N VAL A 233 -12.82 -0.94 -11.63
CA VAL A 233 -11.62 -0.43 -10.98
C VAL A 233 -10.55 -1.51 -10.91
N ARG A 234 -10.90 -2.72 -10.50
CA ARG A 234 -10.00 -3.87 -10.47
C ARG A 234 -9.42 -4.17 -11.85
N GLU A 235 -10.26 -4.26 -12.88
CA GLU A 235 -9.84 -4.52 -14.26
C GLU A 235 -8.92 -3.42 -14.80
N SER A 236 -9.17 -2.17 -14.43
CA SER A 236 -8.30 -1.06 -14.83
C SER A 236 -6.89 -1.20 -14.24
N VAL A 237 -6.77 -1.56 -12.96
CA VAL A 237 -5.48 -1.81 -12.30
C VAL A 237 -4.79 -3.04 -12.88
N GLU A 238 -5.51 -4.16 -13.04
CA GLU A 238 -4.92 -5.37 -13.65
C GLU A 238 -4.43 -5.13 -15.07
N SER A 239 -5.17 -4.35 -15.86
CA SER A 239 -4.78 -4.01 -17.24
C SER A 239 -3.47 -3.23 -17.30
N LEU A 240 -3.21 -2.32 -16.34
CA LEU A 240 -1.94 -1.60 -16.27
C LEU A 240 -0.75 -2.55 -16.15
N PHE A 241 -0.84 -3.54 -15.28
CA PHE A 241 0.26 -4.45 -14.99
C PHE A 241 0.32 -5.70 -15.88
N SER A 242 -0.70 -5.96 -16.69
CA SER A 242 -0.73 -7.08 -17.64
C SER A 242 -0.58 -6.61 -19.09
N VAL A 243 -1.54 -5.83 -19.58
CA VAL A 243 -1.58 -5.37 -20.98
C VAL A 243 -0.55 -4.27 -21.24
N TYR A 244 -0.36 -3.37 -20.27
CA TYR A 244 0.46 -2.17 -20.40
C TYR A 244 1.79 -2.24 -19.65
N SER A 245 2.18 -3.43 -19.22
CA SER A 245 3.39 -3.64 -18.40
C SER A 245 4.67 -3.11 -19.05
N SER A 246 4.76 -3.11 -20.39
CA SER A 246 5.91 -2.60 -21.09
C SER A 246 6.06 -1.08 -21.04
N GLU A 247 4.98 -0.35 -20.78
CA GLU A 247 4.99 1.11 -20.61
C GLU A 247 5.44 1.53 -19.20
N LEU A 248 5.33 0.61 -18.23
CA LEU A 248 5.71 0.83 -16.84
C LEU A 248 7.20 0.62 -16.57
N ALA A 249 7.93 0.04 -17.51
CA ALA A 249 9.38 -0.09 -17.45
C ALA A 249 10.03 1.22 -17.91
N LEU A 250 10.31 2.11 -16.96
CA LEU A 250 10.93 3.39 -17.26
C LEU A 250 12.43 3.24 -17.51
N PRO A 251 13.02 3.98 -18.48
CA PRO A 251 14.41 3.77 -18.88
C PRO A 251 15.38 4.22 -17.78
N ARG A 252 16.46 3.45 -17.63
CA ARG A 252 17.64 3.77 -16.82
C ARG A 252 17.34 4.14 -15.35
N MET A 253 16.23 3.61 -14.81
CA MET A 253 15.86 3.79 -13.40
C MET A 253 15.24 2.53 -12.83
N HIS A 254 15.25 2.41 -11.52
CA HIS A 254 14.47 1.39 -10.83
C HIS A 254 13.09 1.96 -10.51
N VAL A 255 12.05 1.17 -10.76
CA VAL A 255 10.67 1.56 -10.45
C VAL A 255 10.03 0.51 -9.56
N ILE A 256 9.37 0.95 -8.51
CA ILE A 256 8.63 0.09 -7.58
C ILE A 256 7.18 0.56 -7.55
N TYR A 257 6.27 -0.33 -7.89
CA TYR A 257 4.83 -0.07 -7.83
C TYR A 257 4.20 -0.88 -6.70
N THR A 258 3.43 -0.24 -5.83
CA THR A 258 2.53 -1.01 -4.96
C THR A 258 1.36 -1.54 -5.78
N VAL A 259 0.95 -2.77 -5.49
CA VAL A 259 -0.20 -3.39 -6.15
C VAL A 259 -1.09 -4.11 -5.13
N PRO A 260 -2.39 -4.22 -5.39
CA PRO A 260 -3.27 -5.00 -4.55
C PRO A 260 -2.80 -6.45 -4.43
N VAL A 261 -3.05 -7.06 -3.28
CA VAL A 261 -2.64 -8.46 -2.99
C VAL A 261 -3.19 -9.48 -4.00
N TYR A 262 -4.34 -9.20 -4.59
CA TYR A 262 -4.96 -10.04 -5.62
C TYR A 262 -4.37 -9.83 -7.02
N ALA A 263 -3.70 -8.70 -7.27
CA ALA A 263 -3.10 -8.42 -8.57
C ALA A 263 -1.88 -9.31 -8.76
N LYS A 264 -2.04 -10.35 -9.56
CA LYS A 264 -0.98 -11.24 -10.01
C LYS A 264 -0.86 -11.11 -11.53
N PRO A 265 -0.14 -10.09 -12.01
CA PRO A 265 -0.12 -9.79 -13.44
C PRO A 265 0.51 -10.96 -14.21
N ILE A 266 -0.29 -11.55 -15.09
CA ILE A 266 0.14 -12.64 -15.97
C ILE A 266 1.12 -12.06 -16.99
N GLY A 267 2.32 -12.65 -17.07
CA GLY A 267 3.36 -12.20 -18.00
C GLY A 267 4.23 -11.05 -17.49
N TRP A 268 4.08 -10.65 -16.22
CA TRP A 268 5.00 -9.72 -15.60
C TRP A 268 6.42 -10.30 -15.55
N GLY A 269 7.36 -9.63 -16.20
CA GLY A 269 8.76 -10.09 -16.29
C GLY A 269 9.65 -9.62 -15.13
N GLY A 270 9.14 -8.80 -14.22
CA GLY A 270 9.85 -8.27 -13.06
C GLY A 270 9.60 -9.06 -11.78
N GLN A 271 10.28 -8.65 -10.71
CA GLN A 271 10.11 -9.27 -9.39
C GLN A 271 8.84 -8.78 -8.71
N THR A 272 8.20 -9.67 -7.94
CA THR A 272 7.05 -9.33 -7.09
C THR A 272 7.36 -9.72 -5.64
N TRP A 273 7.23 -8.76 -4.75
CA TRP A 273 7.51 -8.87 -3.33
C TRP A 273 6.19 -8.88 -2.56
N PRO A 274 5.82 -9.99 -1.90
CA PRO A 274 4.60 -10.03 -1.12
C PRO A 274 4.80 -9.48 0.29
N VAL A 275 4.00 -8.48 0.68
CA VAL A 275 3.86 -8.03 2.07
C VAL A 275 2.68 -8.76 2.69
N LEU A 276 2.98 -9.79 3.45
CA LEU A 276 2.00 -10.65 4.10
C LEU A 276 1.61 -10.12 5.50
N ASN A 277 0.56 -10.68 6.06
CA ASN A 277 0.19 -10.40 7.45
C ASN A 277 1.21 -11.01 8.40
N VAL A 278 1.46 -10.35 9.52
CA VAL A 278 2.26 -10.93 10.61
C VAL A 278 1.51 -12.17 11.14
N LYS A 279 2.19 -13.30 11.11
CA LYS A 279 1.58 -14.57 11.55
C LYS A 279 1.35 -14.55 13.06
N VAL A 280 0.10 -14.55 13.50
CA VAL A 280 -0.30 -14.58 14.92
C VAL A 280 -0.80 -15.96 15.37
N ARG A 281 -1.00 -16.85 14.40
CA ARG A 281 -1.37 -18.26 14.64
C ARG A 281 -0.61 -19.15 13.66
N GLU A 282 -0.31 -20.34 14.11
CA GLU A 282 0.22 -21.40 13.27
C GLU A 282 -0.89 -22.07 12.44
N ARG A 283 -0.47 -22.87 11.47
CA ARG A 283 -1.40 -23.58 10.58
C ARG A 283 -2.29 -24.58 11.33
N ASP A 284 -1.83 -25.14 12.43
CA ASP A 284 -2.59 -26.05 13.30
C ASP A 284 -3.57 -25.33 14.25
N GLY A 285 -3.56 -24.00 14.23
CA GLY A 285 -4.40 -23.14 15.05
C GLY A 285 -3.77 -22.71 16.39
N SER A 286 -2.59 -23.20 16.72
CA SER A 286 -1.85 -22.75 17.91
C SER A 286 -1.32 -21.30 17.73
N ASP A 287 -0.96 -20.65 18.82
CA ASP A 287 -0.39 -19.29 18.80
C ASP A 287 1.00 -19.26 18.16
N CYS A 288 1.24 -18.34 17.26
CA CYS A 288 2.57 -17.92 16.85
C CYS A 288 3.07 -16.85 17.82
N ARG A 289 3.81 -17.29 18.85
CA ARG A 289 4.27 -16.41 19.92
C ARG A 289 5.15 -15.28 19.42
N GLU A 290 6.05 -15.57 18.52
CA GLU A 290 6.95 -14.57 17.92
C GLU A 290 6.16 -13.43 17.24
N GLY A 291 5.15 -13.75 16.43
CA GLY A 291 4.32 -12.74 15.80
C GLY A 291 3.45 -11.95 16.77
N ILE A 292 2.93 -12.60 17.81
CA ILE A 292 2.20 -11.93 18.88
C ILE A 292 3.13 -10.94 19.61
N ASP A 293 4.35 -11.35 19.94
CA ASP A 293 5.32 -10.53 20.65
C ASP A 293 5.79 -9.33 19.80
N LEU A 294 5.97 -9.51 18.49
CA LEU A 294 6.25 -8.39 17.57
C LEU A 294 5.11 -7.37 17.54
N LEU A 295 3.87 -7.81 17.45
CA LEU A 295 2.71 -6.90 17.45
C LEU A 295 2.49 -6.25 18.82
N ARG A 296 2.87 -6.93 19.92
CA ARG A 296 2.91 -6.32 21.25
C ARG A 296 3.92 -5.18 21.29
N GLN A 297 5.12 -5.35 20.71
CA GLN A 297 6.11 -4.29 20.57
C GLN A 297 5.59 -3.12 19.73
N VAL A 298 4.86 -3.39 18.63
CA VAL A 298 4.22 -2.36 17.81
C VAL A 298 3.23 -1.51 18.62
N LEU A 299 2.45 -2.13 19.51
CA LEU A 299 1.55 -1.42 20.42
C LEU A 299 2.34 -0.66 21.51
N ALA A 300 3.36 -1.28 22.09
CA ALA A 300 4.20 -0.66 23.12
C ALA A 300 4.90 0.61 22.62
N ARG A 301 5.39 0.62 21.37
CA ARG A 301 5.98 1.82 20.74
C ARG A 301 4.97 2.98 20.61
N ARG A 302 3.67 2.72 20.62
CA ARG A 302 2.59 3.70 20.49
C ARG A 302 1.92 4.04 21.81
N ALA A 303 1.99 3.16 22.80
CA ALA A 303 1.49 3.43 24.14
C ALA A 303 2.31 4.56 24.79
N PRO A 304 1.68 5.57 25.43
CA PRO A 304 2.37 6.73 25.99
C PRO A 304 3.44 6.40 27.03
N ASP A 305 3.23 5.31 27.78
CA ASP A 305 4.15 4.80 28.80
C ASP A 305 4.92 3.54 28.36
N GLY A 306 4.77 3.14 27.09
CA GLY A 306 5.39 1.94 26.56
C GLY A 306 4.69 0.64 26.96
N ASP A 307 3.57 0.73 27.69
CA ASP A 307 2.86 -0.42 28.24
C ASP A 307 1.41 -0.54 27.71
N PRO A 308 1.14 -1.42 26.72
CA PRO A 308 -0.21 -1.65 26.23
C PRO A 308 -1.10 -2.37 27.25
N GLU A 309 -0.55 -3.00 28.28
CA GLU A 309 -1.29 -3.70 29.33
C GLU A 309 -2.06 -2.73 30.22
N ARG A 310 -1.61 -1.49 30.33
CA ARG A 310 -2.37 -0.45 31.00
C ARG A 310 -3.76 -0.23 30.39
N LEU A 311 -3.88 -0.37 29.06
CA LEU A 311 -5.18 -0.32 28.38
C LEU A 311 -5.90 -1.66 28.41
N LEU A 312 -5.19 -2.75 28.10
CA LEU A 312 -5.78 -4.04 27.70
C LEU A 312 -5.70 -5.12 28.81
N GLY A 313 -4.94 -4.85 29.90
CA GLY A 313 -4.68 -5.84 30.93
C GLY A 313 -4.03 -7.10 30.35
N ASP A 314 -4.47 -8.25 30.77
CA ASP A 314 -4.05 -9.58 30.28
C ASP A 314 -4.64 -9.94 28.92
N GLN A 315 -5.43 -9.05 28.29
CA GLN A 315 -6.11 -9.30 27.02
C GLN A 315 -5.35 -8.83 25.78
N VAL A 316 -4.11 -8.35 25.93
CA VAL A 316 -3.29 -7.86 24.79
C VAL A 316 -3.20 -8.90 23.68
N ASP A 317 -2.84 -10.14 24.02
CA ASP A 317 -2.69 -11.23 23.04
C ASP A 317 -4.03 -11.57 22.36
N ARG A 318 -5.14 -11.46 23.07
CA ARG A 318 -6.48 -11.67 22.51
C ARG A 318 -6.79 -10.64 21.43
N VAL A 319 -6.54 -9.35 21.69
CA VAL A 319 -6.78 -8.28 20.73
C VAL A 319 -5.86 -8.41 19.52
N ILE A 320 -4.60 -8.78 19.74
CA ILE A 320 -3.65 -9.07 18.66
C ILE A 320 -4.16 -10.23 17.78
N ARG A 321 -4.57 -11.36 18.38
CA ARG A 321 -5.14 -12.49 17.63
C ARG A 321 -6.38 -12.09 16.83
N ALA A 322 -7.26 -11.27 17.40
CA ALA A 322 -8.47 -10.79 16.74
C ALA A 322 -8.20 -9.97 15.48
N SER A 323 -7.02 -9.32 15.38
CA SER A 323 -6.59 -8.59 14.17
C SER A 323 -6.12 -9.48 13.03
N GLY A 324 -5.83 -10.76 13.30
CA GLY A 324 -5.19 -11.66 12.32
C GLY A 324 -3.80 -11.24 11.88
N GLY A 325 -3.13 -10.35 12.61
CA GLY A 325 -1.81 -9.83 12.29
C GLY A 325 -1.78 -8.70 11.27
N LEU A 326 -2.93 -8.13 10.94
CA LEU A 326 -3.02 -6.96 10.07
C LEU A 326 -2.98 -5.67 10.91
N PHE A 327 -2.00 -4.80 10.69
CA PHE A 327 -1.81 -3.58 11.50
C PHE A 327 -3.04 -2.68 11.50
N ARG A 328 -3.67 -2.49 10.34
CA ARG A 328 -4.90 -1.68 10.24
C ARG A 328 -5.99 -2.18 11.17
N ASP A 329 -6.21 -3.49 11.24
CA ASP A 329 -7.28 -4.06 12.04
C ASP A 329 -6.91 -4.09 13.52
N LEU A 330 -5.62 -4.30 13.85
CA LEU A 330 -5.11 -4.13 15.20
C LEU A 330 -5.33 -2.71 15.72
N PHE A 331 -4.92 -1.70 14.94
CA PHE A 331 -5.07 -0.30 15.33
C PHE A 331 -6.55 0.11 15.43
N ARG A 332 -7.42 -0.42 14.56
CA ARG A 332 -8.86 -0.19 14.62
C ARG A 332 -9.48 -0.76 15.90
N LEU A 333 -9.12 -1.98 16.27
CA LEU A 333 -9.62 -2.61 17.52
C LEU A 333 -9.17 -1.83 18.75
N VAL A 334 -7.87 -1.50 18.83
CA VAL A 334 -7.33 -0.75 19.96
C VAL A 334 -7.92 0.66 20.01
N SER A 335 -8.05 1.36 18.87
CA SER A 335 -8.71 2.68 18.82
C SER A 335 -10.15 2.63 19.28
N ALA A 336 -10.91 1.60 18.92
CA ALA A 336 -12.29 1.42 19.39
C ALA A 336 -12.37 1.19 20.91
N LEU A 337 -11.40 0.51 21.50
CA LEU A 337 -11.29 0.30 22.95
C LEU A 337 -10.87 1.58 23.70
N LEU A 338 -10.00 2.39 23.10
CA LEU A 338 -9.61 3.69 23.66
C LEU A 338 -10.76 4.68 23.77
N LEU A 339 -11.79 4.54 22.91
CA LEU A 339 -13.00 5.38 22.94
C LEU A 339 -14.07 4.94 23.96
N LYS A 340 -13.82 3.88 24.74
CA LYS A 340 -14.75 3.47 25.80
C LYS A 340 -14.63 4.35 27.05
N ASP A 341 -15.73 4.56 27.73
CA ASP A 341 -15.80 5.44 28.89
C ASP A 341 -15.44 4.77 30.24
N GLY A 342 -15.14 3.47 30.21
CA GLY A 342 -14.77 2.69 31.41
C GLY A 342 -13.41 3.07 32.00
N GLY A 343 -13.05 2.45 33.13
CA GLY A 343 -11.71 2.56 33.71
C GLY A 343 -10.60 1.87 32.90
N LEU A 344 -9.37 1.95 33.38
CA LEU A 344 -8.24 1.19 32.84
C LEU A 344 -7.81 0.11 33.85
N PRO A 345 -7.46 -1.10 33.38
CA PRO A 345 -7.65 -1.59 32.00
C PRO A 345 -9.14 -1.71 31.61
N VAL A 346 -9.40 -1.72 30.29
CA VAL A 346 -10.75 -1.95 29.77
C VAL A 346 -11.26 -3.34 30.20
N SER A 347 -12.55 -3.42 30.48
CA SER A 347 -13.16 -4.69 30.92
C SER A 347 -13.27 -5.69 29.76
N VAL A 348 -13.28 -6.99 30.08
CA VAL A 348 -13.53 -8.07 29.13
C VAL A 348 -14.84 -7.86 28.38
N THR A 349 -15.87 -7.34 29.06
CA THR A 349 -17.18 -7.05 28.45
C THR A 349 -17.09 -5.96 27.38
N GLU A 350 -16.25 -4.93 27.57
CA GLU A 350 -16.01 -3.90 26.55
C GLU A 350 -15.26 -4.48 25.35
N ILE A 351 -14.26 -5.35 25.57
CA ILE A 351 -13.55 -6.05 24.51
C ILE A 351 -14.51 -6.94 23.71
N ASP A 352 -15.32 -7.73 24.38
CA ASP A 352 -16.37 -8.54 23.74
C ASP A 352 -17.33 -7.69 22.91
N GLY A 353 -17.67 -6.53 23.41
CA GLY A 353 -18.54 -5.56 22.73
C GLY A 353 -17.91 -5.05 21.43
N VAL A 354 -16.64 -4.65 21.47
CA VAL A 354 -15.90 -4.16 20.30
C VAL A 354 -15.71 -5.28 19.26
N GLU A 355 -15.30 -6.48 19.68
CA GLU A 355 -15.14 -7.61 18.77
C GLU A 355 -16.48 -7.99 18.09
N ARG A 356 -17.61 -8.03 18.84
CA ARG A 356 -18.93 -8.30 18.26
C ARG A 356 -19.36 -7.21 17.28
N GLN A 357 -19.13 -5.94 17.60
CA GLN A 357 -19.46 -4.82 16.71
C GLN A 357 -18.65 -4.90 15.41
N GLN A 358 -17.34 -5.13 15.50
CA GLN A 358 -16.48 -5.25 14.32
C GLN A 358 -16.85 -6.50 13.51
N ARG A 359 -17.11 -7.63 14.15
CA ARG A 359 -17.59 -8.86 13.51
C ARG A 359 -18.88 -8.63 12.73
N SER A 360 -19.87 -7.99 13.36
CA SER A 360 -21.13 -7.65 12.69
C SER A 360 -20.90 -6.76 11.49
N TYR A 361 -20.05 -5.76 11.62
CA TYR A 361 -19.73 -4.84 10.52
C TYR A 361 -19.12 -5.56 9.32
N ILE A 362 -18.09 -6.39 9.53
CA ILE A 362 -17.41 -7.09 8.43
C ILE A 362 -18.22 -8.25 7.84
N ALA A 363 -19.14 -8.85 8.61
CA ALA A 363 -20.01 -9.92 8.15
C ALA A 363 -21.22 -9.39 7.34
N THR A 364 -21.59 -8.13 7.56
CA THR A 364 -22.74 -7.55 6.88
C THR A 364 -22.44 -7.34 5.39
N GLY A 365 -23.33 -7.86 4.53
CA GLY A 365 -23.25 -7.70 3.08
C GLY A 365 -22.40 -8.77 2.37
N LEU A 366 -21.92 -9.78 3.07
CA LEU A 366 -21.30 -10.94 2.42
C LEU A 366 -22.37 -11.78 1.71
N SER A 367 -22.11 -12.15 0.46
CA SER A 367 -22.97 -13.04 -0.34
C SER A 367 -22.83 -14.50 0.12
N GLU A 368 -23.78 -15.36 -0.29
CA GLU A 368 -23.70 -16.81 -0.04
C GLU A 368 -22.43 -17.41 -0.64
N GLU A 369 -22.06 -16.99 -1.86
CA GLU A 369 -20.84 -17.43 -2.53
C GLU A 369 -19.58 -17.06 -1.73
N GLN A 370 -19.55 -15.85 -1.16
CA GLN A 370 -18.44 -15.40 -0.30
C GLN A 370 -18.33 -16.26 0.96
N TRP A 371 -19.45 -16.63 1.58
CA TRP A 371 -19.47 -17.55 2.73
C TRP A 371 -18.99 -18.97 2.36
N GLU A 372 -19.34 -19.48 1.19
CA GLU A 372 -18.83 -20.77 0.69
C GLU A 372 -17.32 -20.76 0.47
N ILE A 373 -16.79 -19.64 -0.11
CA ILE A 373 -15.35 -19.46 -0.27
C ILE A 373 -14.65 -19.45 1.10
N LEU A 374 -15.17 -18.68 2.07
CA LEU A 374 -14.62 -18.63 3.44
C LEU A 374 -14.66 -20.01 4.11
N THR A 375 -15.73 -20.78 3.92
CA THR A 375 -15.85 -22.14 4.43
C THR A 375 -14.80 -23.06 3.84
N THR A 376 -14.57 -22.96 2.53
CA THR A 376 -13.53 -23.74 1.83
C THR A 376 -12.13 -23.37 2.32
N VAL A 377 -11.84 -22.07 2.46
CA VAL A 377 -10.55 -21.59 2.99
C VAL A 377 -10.34 -22.09 4.42
N LYS A 378 -11.35 -22.01 5.29
CA LYS A 378 -11.27 -22.51 6.68
C LYS A 378 -10.94 -23.99 6.73
N LYS A 379 -11.56 -24.80 5.86
CA LYS A 379 -11.37 -26.25 5.82
C LYS A 379 -10.04 -26.67 5.22
N THR A 380 -9.63 -26.03 4.13
CA THR A 380 -8.47 -26.47 3.32
C THR A 380 -7.19 -25.71 3.60
N GLN A 381 -7.29 -24.49 4.15
CA GLN A 381 -6.21 -23.51 4.28
C GLN A 381 -5.54 -23.19 2.94
N GLN A 382 -6.27 -23.36 1.85
CA GLN A 382 -5.89 -23.04 0.49
C GLN A 382 -6.85 -22.03 -0.11
N PHE A 383 -6.33 -21.14 -0.94
CA PHE A 383 -7.12 -20.17 -1.67
C PHE A 383 -7.23 -20.60 -3.13
N ARG A 384 -8.07 -21.60 -3.37
CA ARG A 384 -8.39 -22.14 -4.69
C ARG A 384 -9.88 -22.06 -4.90
N VAL A 385 -10.30 -21.33 -5.93
CA VAL A 385 -11.71 -21.13 -6.28
C VAL A 385 -11.93 -21.43 -7.75
N PRO A 386 -13.12 -21.89 -8.15
CA PRO A 386 -13.52 -21.97 -9.54
C PRO A 386 -13.42 -20.61 -10.23
N ARG A 387 -13.25 -20.63 -11.55
CA ARG A 387 -13.06 -19.40 -12.35
C ARG A 387 -14.24 -18.42 -12.20
N GLU A 388 -15.43 -18.93 -12.11
CA GLU A 388 -16.69 -18.18 -11.92
C GLU A 388 -16.75 -17.41 -10.60
N HIS A 389 -15.99 -17.80 -9.58
CA HIS A 389 -15.97 -17.16 -8.26
C HIS A 389 -14.72 -16.31 -8.01
N LEU A 390 -13.88 -16.07 -9.02
CA LEU A 390 -12.63 -15.31 -8.86
C LEU A 390 -12.88 -13.89 -8.39
N ALA A 391 -13.92 -13.21 -8.90
CA ALA A 391 -14.22 -11.83 -8.50
C ALA A 391 -14.56 -11.74 -7.01
N GLU A 392 -15.39 -12.68 -6.51
CA GLU A 392 -15.76 -12.76 -5.09
C GLU A 392 -14.56 -13.10 -4.21
N ALA A 393 -13.71 -14.02 -4.67
CA ALA A 393 -12.49 -14.40 -3.96
C ALA A 393 -11.52 -13.22 -3.84
N TRP A 394 -11.29 -12.47 -4.91
CA TRP A 394 -10.44 -11.28 -4.91
C TRP A 394 -11.00 -10.16 -4.03
N THR A 395 -12.33 -10.00 -4.01
CA THR A 395 -13.01 -9.08 -3.09
C THR A 395 -12.72 -9.46 -1.63
N LEU A 396 -12.89 -10.74 -1.26
CA LEU A 396 -12.57 -11.23 0.09
C LEU A 396 -11.09 -11.02 0.46
N GLN A 397 -10.19 -11.21 -0.49
CA GLN A 397 -8.77 -10.97 -0.27
C GLN A 397 -8.45 -9.48 -0.16
N ALA A 398 -9.02 -8.63 -1.01
CA ALA A 398 -8.84 -7.17 -0.96
C ALA A 398 -9.32 -6.56 0.36
N LEU A 399 -10.42 -7.10 0.92
CA LEU A 399 -10.98 -6.70 2.21
C LEU A 399 -10.18 -7.24 3.41
N GLY A 400 -9.28 -8.22 3.21
CA GLY A 400 -8.55 -8.90 4.27
C GLY A 400 -9.38 -9.98 4.98
N TYR A 401 -10.48 -10.44 4.40
CA TYR A 401 -11.32 -11.49 4.98
C TYR A 401 -10.77 -12.89 4.72
N VAL A 402 -10.03 -13.05 3.63
CA VAL A 402 -9.09 -14.15 3.41
C VAL A 402 -7.70 -13.62 3.60
N MET A 403 -7.00 -14.12 4.60
CA MET A 403 -5.66 -13.68 5.01
C MET A 403 -4.61 -14.68 4.53
N CYS A 404 -3.45 -14.17 4.11
CA CYS A 404 -2.32 -14.98 3.68
C CYS A 404 -1.19 -14.90 4.73
N TYR A 405 -0.64 -16.04 5.08
CA TYR A 405 0.47 -16.19 6.00
C TYR A 405 1.55 -17.08 5.38
N ARG A 406 2.78 -16.97 5.86
CA ARG A 406 3.91 -17.75 5.36
C ARG A 406 4.54 -18.61 6.45
N ASN A 407 4.88 -19.84 6.07
CA ASN A 407 5.72 -20.74 6.85
C ASN A 407 6.91 -21.15 5.97
N GLY A 408 8.09 -20.56 6.24
CA GLY A 408 9.24 -20.71 5.34
C GLY A 408 8.91 -20.24 3.93
N GLU A 409 8.97 -21.14 2.94
CA GLU A 409 8.68 -20.82 1.53
C GLU A 409 7.23 -21.07 1.11
N VAL A 410 6.36 -21.56 2.04
CA VAL A 410 5.00 -21.98 1.71
C VAL A 410 3.96 -21.03 2.30
N ASP A 411 3.15 -20.45 1.43
CA ASP A 411 2.02 -19.64 1.82
C ASP A 411 0.79 -20.53 2.18
N TRP A 412 0.05 -20.14 3.19
CA TRP A 412 -1.22 -20.71 3.55
C TRP A 412 -2.26 -19.63 3.83
N PHE A 413 -3.54 -19.99 3.74
CA PHE A 413 -4.63 -19.03 3.85
C PHE A 413 -5.53 -19.35 5.03
N GLY A 414 -6.02 -18.30 5.67
CA GLY A 414 -6.97 -18.40 6.76
C GLY A 414 -8.09 -17.39 6.64
N VAL A 415 -9.20 -17.69 7.29
CA VAL A 415 -10.30 -16.74 7.46
C VAL A 415 -9.90 -15.69 8.52
N HIS A 416 -10.32 -14.44 8.31
CA HIS A 416 -10.13 -13.37 9.30
C HIS A 416 -10.67 -13.81 10.68
N PRO A 417 -9.92 -13.67 11.79
CA PRO A 417 -10.32 -14.22 13.09
C PRO A 417 -11.69 -13.77 13.59
N LEU A 418 -12.11 -12.54 13.26
CA LEU A 418 -13.44 -12.08 13.62
C LEU A 418 -14.56 -12.77 12.84
N LEU A 419 -14.32 -13.24 11.60
CA LEU A 419 -15.29 -13.99 10.81
C LEU A 419 -15.26 -15.48 11.11
N ASP A 420 -14.12 -16.01 11.54
CA ASP A 420 -13.91 -17.45 11.77
C ASP A 420 -15.01 -18.13 12.61
N PRO A 421 -15.53 -17.52 13.70
CA PRO A 421 -16.61 -18.11 14.48
C PRO A 421 -17.96 -18.21 13.75
N LEU A 422 -18.17 -17.39 12.69
CA LEU A 422 -19.40 -17.38 11.91
C LEU A 422 -19.36 -18.38 10.73
N VAL A 423 -18.15 -18.76 10.31
CA VAL A 423 -17.97 -19.74 9.24
C VAL A 423 -18.25 -21.13 9.81
N THR A 424 -19.39 -21.71 9.45
CA THR A 424 -19.79 -23.05 9.87
C THR A 424 -18.85 -24.09 9.26
N LYS A 425 -18.45 -25.09 10.07
CA LYS A 425 -17.87 -26.30 9.51
C LYS A 425 -19.04 -27.02 8.84
N SER A 426 -19.10 -27.04 7.51
CA SER A 426 -19.95 -28.02 6.82
C SER A 426 -19.41 -29.38 7.17
N ASP A 427 -20.24 -30.20 7.78
CA ASP A 427 -19.98 -31.59 8.14
C ASP A 427 -19.62 -32.45 6.91
#